data_2cc703a2d34c81ceb37f51ee5dfface3
#
_entry.id   2cc703a2d34c81ceb37f51ee5dfface3
#
_cell.length_a   1.000
_cell.length_b   1.000
_cell.length_c   1.000
_cell.angle_alpha   90.00
_cell.angle_beta   90.00
_cell.angle_gamma   90.00
#
_symmetry.space_group_name_H-M   'P 1'
#
loop_
_entity.id
_entity.type
_entity.pdbx_description
1 polymer ?
#
loop_
_entity_poly.entity_id
_entity_poly.type
_entity_poly.pdbx_seq_one_letter_code
_entity_poly.pdbx_strand_id
1 'polypeptide(L)'
;MYNNAENLREEEPPDLAEEPPPSWPGVTSAEWNDWRWQMRHCLRTADQLQRFIRLTDEERVALANPVHLRVQLTPYVVSLIDPKDENCPIRRQLIPTVAECVACEETSPDSLAEDEQSPVPHLVHRYPDRALLLATTLCASYCRYCTRSRLVGARAGVRDWQPALDYIAAHPEIRDVLISGGDPLTLADSVLERLLSGLRAIPHVEVIRIGTRVPFFLPQRITRDLVAMLRRYHPLWMNIHFNHPKELAPAVERALARLADAGIPLGAQSVLLAGVNDCPNIIKALGQKLVRNRVRPYYLYQCDLVVGAAHFRTPVAKGIEIMEALRGHTSGFAIPLYVIDAPGGGGKVPLLPNYLVSTSDTHVVVRNFEGMLSAYAQPRDYRPHDSSRCPYCGQEKARGVAAMLSGQLRTIEPEGWRQAHAHRGEPAELTEEVYG
;
A
#
# COMPACT_ATOMS: atom_id res chain seq x y z
N MET A 1 -33.91 -31.45 17.38
CA MET A 1 -34.59 -31.47 16.07
C MET A 1 -34.52 -30.10 15.48
N TYR A 2 -33.52 -29.83 14.63
CA TYR A 2 -33.53 -28.82 13.58
C TYR A 2 -32.48 -29.28 12.56
N ASN A 3 -32.93 -30.20 11.71
CA ASN A 3 -32.26 -30.53 10.47
C ASN A 3 -32.93 -29.68 9.39
N ASN A 4 -32.28 -28.63 8.91
CA ASN A 4 -32.54 -27.96 7.64
C ASN A 4 -31.34 -27.12 7.26
N ALA A 5 -30.22 -27.80 6.96
CA ALA A 5 -29.02 -27.18 6.33
C ALA A 5 -28.99 -27.54 4.82
N GLU A 6 -30.11 -27.86 4.23
CA GLU A 6 -30.24 -28.10 2.79
C GLU A 6 -31.21 -27.08 2.20
N ASN A 7 -30.71 -26.31 1.22
CA ASN A 7 -31.42 -25.35 0.35
C ASN A 7 -31.48 -23.87 0.82
N LEU A 8 -30.32 -23.28 1.13
CA LEU A 8 -30.10 -21.88 0.79
C LEU A 8 -28.97 -21.82 -0.27
N ARG A 9 -29.21 -22.40 -1.43
CA ARG A 9 -28.65 -21.84 -2.67
C ARG A 9 -29.55 -20.63 -2.95
N GLU A 10 -29.26 -19.51 -2.27
CA GLU A 10 -29.65 -18.21 -2.80
C GLU A 10 -29.08 -18.17 -4.22
N GLU A 11 -29.94 -18.13 -5.21
CA GLU A 11 -29.55 -17.85 -6.58
C GLU A 11 -28.85 -16.48 -6.53
N GLU A 12 -27.52 -16.50 -6.54
CA GLU A 12 -26.76 -15.28 -6.75
C GLU A 12 -27.29 -14.63 -8.02
N PRO A 13 -27.52 -13.31 -8.02
CA PRO A 13 -27.97 -12.63 -9.23
C PRO A 13 -27.04 -13.02 -10.38
N PRO A 14 -27.57 -13.29 -11.57
CA PRO A 14 -26.76 -13.73 -12.70
C PRO A 14 -25.60 -12.80 -12.85
N ASP A 15 -24.37 -13.35 -12.99
CA ASP A 15 -23.18 -12.56 -13.33
C ASP A 15 -23.55 -11.73 -14.56
N LEU A 16 -23.82 -10.44 -14.35
CA LEU A 16 -24.06 -9.53 -15.45
C LEU A 16 -22.72 -9.41 -16.20
N ALA A 17 -22.55 -10.26 -17.20
CA ALA A 17 -21.45 -10.16 -18.12
C ALA A 17 -21.47 -8.75 -18.72
N GLU A 18 -20.33 -8.08 -18.70
CA GLU A 18 -20.22 -6.78 -19.35
C GLU A 18 -20.13 -6.99 -20.85
N GLU A 19 -20.87 -6.20 -21.59
CA GLU A 19 -20.66 -6.11 -23.03
C GLU A 19 -19.38 -5.33 -23.32
N PRO A 20 -18.59 -5.77 -24.30
CA PRO A 20 -17.41 -5.00 -24.70
C PRO A 20 -17.84 -3.61 -25.19
N PRO A 21 -17.07 -2.55 -24.84
CA PRO A 21 -17.38 -1.22 -25.34
C PRO A 21 -17.37 -1.15 -26.86
N PRO A 22 -18.11 -0.21 -27.47
CA PRO A 22 -18.13 -0.04 -28.95
C PRO A 22 -16.75 0.15 -29.59
N SER A 23 -15.77 0.61 -28.79
CA SER A 23 -14.36 0.75 -29.23
C SER A 23 -13.64 -0.59 -29.44
N TRP A 24 -14.25 -1.72 -29.06
CA TRP A 24 -13.71 -3.08 -29.22
C TRP A 24 -14.60 -3.93 -30.15
N PRO A 25 -14.69 -3.56 -31.45
CA PRO A 25 -15.56 -4.28 -32.39
C PRO A 25 -15.08 -5.72 -32.60
N GLY A 26 -16.03 -6.65 -32.69
CA GLY A 26 -15.75 -8.06 -32.97
C GLY A 26 -15.34 -8.88 -31.75
N VAL A 27 -15.21 -8.28 -30.55
CA VAL A 27 -14.96 -8.99 -29.31
C VAL A 27 -16.30 -9.44 -28.74
N THR A 28 -16.41 -10.71 -28.38
CA THR A 28 -17.61 -11.24 -27.74
C THR A 28 -17.68 -10.92 -26.25
N SER A 29 -18.87 -10.91 -25.66
CA SER A 29 -19.05 -10.74 -24.22
C SER A 29 -18.28 -11.82 -23.43
N ALA A 30 -18.24 -13.06 -23.91
CA ALA A 30 -17.49 -14.14 -23.29
C ALA A 30 -15.98 -13.87 -23.26
N GLU A 31 -15.41 -13.40 -24.34
CA GLU A 31 -13.99 -13.01 -24.42
C GLU A 31 -13.70 -11.82 -23.52
N TRP A 32 -14.55 -10.79 -23.55
CA TRP A 32 -14.38 -9.59 -22.73
C TRP A 32 -14.34 -9.90 -21.23
N ASN A 33 -15.14 -10.87 -20.81
CA ASN A 33 -15.23 -11.30 -19.41
C ASN A 33 -14.23 -12.41 -19.03
N ASP A 34 -13.46 -12.95 -19.98
CA ASP A 34 -12.34 -13.87 -19.69
C ASP A 34 -11.08 -13.09 -19.33
N TRP A 35 -10.67 -13.17 -18.06
CA TRP A 35 -9.44 -12.50 -17.59
C TRP A 35 -8.18 -12.97 -18.34
N ARG A 36 -8.14 -14.21 -18.85
CA ARG A 36 -7.01 -14.71 -19.63
C ARG A 36 -6.97 -14.06 -21.01
N TRP A 37 -8.14 -13.81 -21.60
CA TRP A 37 -8.24 -13.04 -22.84
C TRP A 37 -7.74 -11.61 -22.63
N GLN A 38 -8.14 -10.94 -21.56
CA GLN A 38 -7.69 -9.60 -21.18
C GLN A 38 -6.15 -9.53 -21.07
N MET A 39 -5.54 -10.52 -20.40
CA MET A 39 -4.09 -10.61 -20.24
C MET A 39 -3.35 -10.85 -21.55
N ARG A 40 -3.88 -11.71 -22.42
CA ARG A 40 -3.28 -11.98 -23.74
C ARG A 40 -3.35 -10.77 -24.67
N HIS A 41 -4.38 -9.95 -24.55
CA HIS A 41 -4.63 -8.79 -25.39
C HIS A 41 -4.19 -7.47 -24.77
N CYS A 42 -3.34 -7.48 -23.75
CA CYS A 42 -2.75 -6.25 -23.19
C CYS A 42 -2.07 -5.40 -24.27
N LEU A 43 -2.31 -4.11 -24.23
CA LEU A 43 -1.69 -3.13 -25.10
C LEU A 43 -0.32 -2.73 -24.57
N ARG A 44 0.70 -2.79 -25.43
CA ARG A 44 2.11 -2.60 -25.05
C ARG A 44 2.89 -1.63 -25.94
N THR A 45 2.27 -1.13 -27.00
CA THR A 45 2.93 -0.22 -27.96
C THR A 45 2.09 1.00 -28.25
N ALA A 46 2.74 2.09 -28.73
CA ALA A 46 2.05 3.29 -29.18
C ALA A 46 1.01 2.98 -30.26
N ASP A 47 1.34 2.14 -31.25
CA ASP A 47 0.44 1.75 -32.33
C ASP A 47 -0.82 1.04 -31.85
N GLN A 48 -0.69 0.23 -30.82
CA GLN A 48 -1.84 -0.42 -30.19
C GLN A 48 -2.71 0.59 -29.46
N LEU A 49 -2.10 1.47 -28.66
CA LEU A 49 -2.80 2.46 -27.83
C LEU A 49 -3.51 3.53 -28.65
N GLN A 50 -2.89 4.02 -29.73
CA GLN A 50 -3.47 5.08 -30.56
C GLN A 50 -4.75 4.68 -31.28
N ARG A 51 -5.11 3.39 -31.33
CA ARG A 51 -6.39 2.91 -31.83
C ARG A 51 -7.55 3.29 -30.90
N PHE A 52 -7.26 3.53 -29.62
CA PHE A 52 -8.25 3.78 -28.56
C PHE A 52 -8.11 5.15 -27.93
N ILE A 53 -6.89 5.71 -27.91
CA ILE A 53 -6.56 6.94 -27.19
C ILE A 53 -5.80 7.87 -28.16
N ARG A 54 -6.17 9.15 -28.19
CA ARG A 54 -5.39 10.16 -28.89
C ARG A 54 -4.12 10.47 -28.09
N LEU A 55 -3.00 9.87 -28.45
CA LEU A 55 -1.71 10.12 -27.81
C LEU A 55 -1.19 11.52 -28.12
N THR A 56 -0.60 12.18 -27.10
CA THR A 56 0.17 13.40 -27.27
C THR A 56 1.55 13.10 -27.89
N ASP A 57 2.26 14.14 -28.34
CA ASP A 57 3.61 13.96 -28.87
C ASP A 57 4.60 13.52 -27.77
N GLU A 58 4.44 14.04 -26.54
CA GLU A 58 5.23 13.63 -25.39
C GLU A 58 5.03 12.14 -25.03
N GLU A 59 3.80 11.68 -25.05
CA GLU A 59 3.47 10.26 -24.80
C GLU A 59 4.05 9.35 -25.89
N ARG A 60 3.99 9.79 -27.19
CA ARG A 60 4.61 9.03 -28.28
C ARG A 60 6.13 8.91 -28.10
N VAL A 61 6.79 9.99 -27.73
CA VAL A 61 8.23 10.01 -27.47
C VAL A 61 8.57 9.07 -26.29
N ALA A 62 7.83 9.15 -25.20
CA ALA A 62 8.04 8.30 -24.04
C ALA A 62 7.76 6.80 -24.31
N LEU A 63 6.75 6.49 -25.10
CA LEU A 63 6.42 5.12 -25.52
C LEU A 63 7.46 4.54 -26.47
N ALA A 64 8.07 5.36 -27.32
CA ALA A 64 9.13 4.92 -28.24
C ALA A 64 10.46 4.64 -27.49
N ASN A 65 10.72 5.36 -26.41
CA ASN A 65 11.96 5.28 -25.64
C ASN A 65 11.66 5.09 -24.14
N PRO A 66 11.16 3.92 -23.72
CA PRO A 66 10.83 3.69 -22.32
C PRO A 66 12.10 3.67 -21.46
N VAL A 67 12.31 4.72 -20.66
CA VAL A 67 13.48 4.88 -19.78
C VAL A 67 13.38 4.01 -18.55
N HIS A 68 12.19 3.76 -18.07
CA HIS A 68 11.96 3.01 -16.82
C HIS A 68 11.18 1.73 -17.03
N LEU A 69 9.87 1.85 -17.00
CA LEU A 69 8.93 0.75 -17.03
C LEU A 69 8.20 0.75 -18.38
N ARG A 70 8.18 -0.39 -19.05
CA ARG A 70 7.40 -0.55 -20.29
C ARG A 70 5.92 -0.29 -20.00
N VAL A 71 5.15 0.09 -21.03
CA VAL A 71 3.70 0.16 -20.92
C VAL A 71 3.10 -1.24 -21.05
N GLN A 72 2.13 -1.54 -20.22
CA GLN A 72 1.23 -2.69 -20.37
C GLN A 72 -0.11 -2.34 -19.75
N LEU A 73 -1.18 -2.40 -20.53
CA LEU A 73 -2.54 -2.09 -20.09
C LEU A 73 -3.49 -3.18 -20.56
N THR A 74 -4.37 -3.63 -19.69
CA THR A 74 -5.47 -4.53 -20.10
C THR A 74 -6.45 -3.76 -20.98
N PRO A 75 -7.14 -4.45 -21.93
CA PRO A 75 -8.25 -3.86 -22.69
C PRO A 75 -9.30 -3.17 -21.82
N TYR A 76 -9.64 -3.79 -20.70
CA TYR A 76 -10.57 -3.23 -19.72
C TYR A 76 -10.14 -1.86 -19.20
N VAL A 77 -8.89 -1.72 -18.74
CA VAL A 77 -8.38 -0.44 -18.22
C VAL A 77 -8.34 0.62 -19.32
N VAL A 78 -7.94 0.25 -20.52
CA VAL A 78 -7.94 1.19 -21.68
C VAL A 78 -9.35 1.71 -21.95
N SER A 79 -10.38 0.89 -21.78
CA SER A 79 -11.78 1.31 -21.97
C SER A 79 -12.26 2.35 -20.94
N LEU A 80 -11.58 2.48 -19.80
CA LEU A 80 -11.90 3.46 -18.75
C LEU A 80 -11.17 4.80 -18.94
N ILE A 81 -10.18 4.86 -19.84
CA ILE A 81 -9.45 6.09 -20.14
C ILE A 81 -10.32 6.95 -21.05
N ASP A 82 -10.47 8.23 -20.71
CA ASP A 82 -11.06 9.19 -21.64
C ASP A 82 -10.09 9.41 -22.81
N PRO A 83 -10.50 9.08 -24.05
CA PRO A 83 -9.58 9.12 -25.20
C PRO A 83 -9.15 10.52 -25.62
N LYS A 84 -9.85 11.58 -25.16
CA LYS A 84 -9.61 12.96 -25.53
C LYS A 84 -9.02 13.80 -24.41
N ASP A 85 -9.16 13.34 -23.16
CA ASP A 85 -8.70 14.06 -21.97
C ASP A 85 -7.28 13.62 -21.59
N GLU A 86 -6.31 14.50 -21.85
CA GLU A 86 -4.90 14.30 -21.46
C GLU A 86 -4.72 14.28 -19.94
N ASN A 87 -5.65 14.92 -19.20
CA ASN A 87 -5.66 14.98 -17.74
C ASN A 87 -6.52 13.89 -17.11
N CYS A 88 -7.01 12.93 -17.89
CA CYS A 88 -7.74 11.80 -17.35
C CYS A 88 -6.91 11.11 -16.24
N PRO A 89 -7.43 11.00 -15.00
CA PRO A 89 -6.64 10.50 -13.87
C PRO A 89 -6.20 9.04 -14.03
N ILE A 90 -6.92 8.22 -14.81
CA ILE A 90 -6.50 6.86 -15.14
C ILE A 90 -5.35 6.90 -16.14
N ARG A 91 -5.46 7.72 -17.18
CA ARG A 91 -4.42 7.91 -18.22
C ARG A 91 -3.10 8.33 -17.61
N ARG A 92 -3.11 9.40 -16.79
CA ARG A 92 -1.89 9.93 -16.15
C ARG A 92 -1.13 8.91 -15.32
N GLN A 93 -1.82 7.98 -14.68
CA GLN A 93 -1.19 6.93 -13.88
C GLN A 93 -0.56 5.80 -14.70
N LEU A 94 -0.91 5.66 -15.98
CA LEU A 94 -0.65 4.44 -16.75
C LEU A 94 0.05 4.67 -18.09
N ILE A 95 -0.12 5.83 -18.70
CA ILE A 95 0.56 6.20 -19.96
C ILE A 95 1.85 6.96 -19.62
N PRO A 96 3.02 6.52 -20.12
CA PRO A 96 4.28 7.21 -19.87
C PRO A 96 4.34 8.58 -20.56
N THR A 97 5.04 9.52 -19.92
CA THR A 97 5.31 10.84 -20.47
C THR A 97 6.80 11.15 -20.40
N VAL A 98 7.27 12.16 -21.14
CA VAL A 98 8.67 12.62 -21.10
C VAL A 98 9.10 13.10 -19.70
N ALA A 99 8.15 13.46 -18.84
CA ALA A 99 8.45 13.84 -17.46
C ALA A 99 9.09 12.71 -16.64
N GLU A 100 8.90 11.44 -17.03
CA GLU A 100 9.56 10.30 -16.39
C GLU A 100 11.08 10.25 -16.64
N CYS A 101 11.54 10.93 -17.72
CA CYS A 101 12.94 10.99 -18.11
C CYS A 101 13.73 12.07 -17.35
N VAL A 102 13.04 12.96 -16.63
CA VAL A 102 13.70 14.02 -15.88
C VAL A 102 14.43 13.43 -14.68
N ALA A 103 15.76 13.56 -14.67
CA ALA A 103 16.57 13.12 -13.56
C ALA A 103 16.25 13.94 -12.29
N CYS A 104 16.16 13.27 -11.16
CA CYS A 104 15.94 13.87 -9.87
C CYS A 104 16.90 13.18 -8.88
N GLU A 105 17.83 13.95 -8.31
CA GLU A 105 18.93 13.43 -7.48
C GLU A 105 18.44 12.68 -6.24
N GLU A 106 17.28 13.06 -5.70
CA GLU A 106 16.71 12.45 -4.51
C GLU A 106 16.04 11.10 -4.77
N THR A 107 15.89 10.69 -6.04
CA THR A 107 15.20 9.44 -6.39
C THR A 107 16.16 8.25 -6.46
N SER A 108 15.65 7.08 -6.06
CA SER A 108 16.39 5.81 -6.08
C SER A 108 15.60 4.73 -6.83
N PRO A 109 16.27 3.81 -7.53
CA PRO A 109 15.62 2.62 -8.07
C PRO A 109 14.99 1.74 -6.97
N ASP A 110 15.60 1.70 -5.79
CA ASP A 110 15.07 1.05 -4.58
C ASP A 110 14.79 2.09 -3.49
N SER A 111 13.75 2.88 -3.71
CA SER A 111 13.35 3.96 -2.79
C SER A 111 12.99 3.47 -1.39
N LEU A 112 12.68 2.19 -1.24
CA LEU A 112 12.26 1.56 0.00
C LEU A 112 13.39 0.77 0.70
N ALA A 113 14.60 0.69 0.11
CA ALA A 113 15.72 -0.12 0.60
C ALA A 113 15.31 -1.59 0.86
N GLU A 114 14.53 -2.18 -0.06
CA GLU A 114 14.04 -3.54 0.09
C GLU A 114 15.16 -4.57 -0.08
N ASP A 115 16.14 -4.28 -0.95
CA ASP A 115 17.26 -5.19 -1.24
C ASP A 115 18.14 -5.40 0.00
N GLU A 116 18.39 -4.33 0.78
CA GLU A 116 19.16 -4.40 2.03
C GLU A 116 18.43 -5.14 3.16
N GLN A 117 17.11 -5.21 3.08
CA GLN A 117 16.25 -5.83 4.08
C GLN A 117 15.70 -7.19 3.63
N SER A 118 16.32 -7.78 2.59
CA SER A 118 15.96 -9.08 2.04
C SER A 118 16.93 -10.16 2.54
N PRO A 119 16.61 -10.87 3.64
CA PRO A 119 17.47 -11.91 4.21
C PRO A 119 17.62 -13.13 3.30
N VAL A 120 16.60 -13.40 2.49
CA VAL A 120 16.57 -14.46 1.47
C VAL A 120 15.87 -13.95 0.21
N PRO A 121 16.06 -14.58 -0.96
CA PRO A 121 15.39 -14.19 -2.19
C PRO A 121 13.86 -14.08 -2.01
N HIS A 122 13.29 -13.03 -2.58
CA HIS A 122 11.84 -12.78 -2.60
C HIS A 122 11.17 -12.49 -1.25
N LEU A 123 11.93 -12.25 -0.18
CA LEU A 123 11.40 -11.89 1.12
C LEU A 123 12.04 -10.60 1.63
N VAL A 124 11.22 -9.64 2.08
CA VAL A 124 11.67 -8.43 2.77
C VAL A 124 11.19 -8.50 4.22
N HIS A 125 12.11 -8.42 5.18
CA HIS A 125 11.83 -8.48 6.60
C HIS A 125 12.31 -7.20 7.30
N ARG A 126 11.47 -6.16 7.24
CA ARG A 126 11.73 -4.82 7.81
C ARG A 126 11.24 -4.68 9.25
N TYR A 127 10.08 -5.21 9.53
CA TYR A 127 9.39 -5.04 10.80
C TYR A 127 9.49 -6.31 11.64
N PRO A 128 9.58 -6.20 12.98
CA PRO A 128 9.82 -7.36 13.82
C PRO A 128 8.80 -8.50 13.66
N ASP A 129 7.53 -8.15 13.41
CA ASP A 129 6.39 -9.09 13.48
C ASP A 129 5.79 -9.45 12.12
N ARG A 130 6.34 -8.92 11.03
CA ARG A 130 5.76 -9.12 9.70
C ARG A 130 6.77 -9.07 8.56
N ALA A 131 6.51 -9.84 7.53
CA ALA A 131 7.33 -9.91 6.34
C ALA A 131 6.51 -9.64 5.06
N LEU A 132 7.20 -9.21 4.01
CA LEU A 132 6.67 -9.02 2.67
C LEU A 132 7.26 -10.11 1.77
N LEU A 133 6.39 -10.92 1.14
CA LEU A 133 6.77 -11.96 0.20
C LEU A 133 6.46 -11.51 -1.23
N LEU A 134 7.48 -11.47 -2.07
CA LEU A 134 7.39 -11.13 -3.49
C LEU A 134 7.02 -12.38 -4.31
N ALA A 135 5.73 -12.55 -4.61
CA ALA A 135 5.23 -13.78 -5.21
C ALA A 135 5.44 -13.87 -6.73
N THR A 136 5.54 -12.73 -7.40
CA THR A 136 5.69 -12.65 -8.86
C THR A 136 6.27 -11.30 -9.27
N THR A 137 6.83 -11.22 -10.48
CA THR A 137 7.23 -9.94 -11.11
C THR A 137 6.20 -9.45 -12.13
N LEU A 138 5.09 -10.16 -12.32
CA LEU A 138 4.06 -9.83 -13.31
C LEU A 138 2.97 -8.95 -12.70
N CYS A 139 2.46 -7.99 -13.49
CA CYS A 139 1.25 -7.22 -13.21
C CYS A 139 0.30 -7.29 -14.40
N ALA A 140 -0.98 -7.06 -14.17
CA ALA A 140 -1.96 -6.94 -15.25
C ALA A 140 -1.78 -5.62 -16.03
N SER A 141 -1.47 -4.54 -15.33
CA SER A 141 -1.10 -3.24 -15.92
C SER A 141 0.00 -2.59 -15.07
N TYR A 142 0.79 -1.69 -15.66
CA TYR A 142 1.94 -1.10 -14.99
C TYR A 142 1.66 0.35 -14.56
N CYS A 143 1.76 0.60 -13.25
CA CYS A 143 1.68 1.94 -12.66
C CYS A 143 2.96 2.73 -12.94
N ARG A 144 2.83 4.01 -13.36
CA ARG A 144 4.01 4.85 -13.65
C ARG A 144 4.79 5.31 -12.40
N TYR A 145 4.18 5.19 -11.21
CA TYR A 145 4.80 5.51 -9.90
C TYR A 145 5.18 4.25 -9.10
N CYS A 146 5.43 3.13 -9.78
CA CYS A 146 5.70 1.84 -9.13
C CYS A 146 7.04 1.84 -8.40
N THR A 147 7.03 1.66 -7.08
CA THR A 147 8.26 1.57 -6.25
C THR A 147 9.13 0.36 -6.58
N ARG A 148 8.56 -0.64 -7.23
CA ARG A 148 9.25 -1.86 -7.69
C ARG A 148 9.42 -1.91 -9.21
N SER A 149 9.45 -0.75 -9.88
CA SER A 149 9.63 -0.70 -11.35
C SER A 149 10.90 -1.43 -11.82
N ARG A 150 11.94 -1.49 -10.99
CA ARG A 150 13.18 -2.26 -11.24
C ARG A 150 12.96 -3.77 -11.33
N LEU A 151 11.91 -4.31 -10.68
CA LEU A 151 11.62 -5.75 -10.61
C LEU A 151 10.45 -6.15 -11.52
N VAL A 152 9.45 -5.27 -11.65
CA VAL A 152 8.20 -5.55 -12.36
C VAL A 152 8.44 -5.68 -13.85
N GLY A 153 7.85 -6.71 -14.47
CA GLY A 153 8.02 -7.00 -15.89
C GLY A 153 9.33 -7.69 -16.26
N ALA A 154 10.17 -8.05 -15.29
CA ALA A 154 11.35 -8.86 -15.53
C ALA A 154 10.97 -10.26 -16.07
N ARG A 155 11.72 -10.76 -17.07
CA ARG A 155 11.46 -12.08 -17.70
C ARG A 155 11.69 -13.26 -16.76
N ALA A 156 12.62 -13.11 -15.81
CA ALA A 156 12.87 -14.11 -14.77
C ALA A 156 11.82 -13.93 -13.67
N GLY A 157 10.68 -14.55 -13.80
CA GLY A 157 9.66 -14.59 -12.74
C GLY A 157 10.16 -15.33 -11.51
N VAL A 158 9.47 -15.16 -10.39
CA VAL A 158 9.73 -15.94 -9.17
C VAL A 158 9.40 -17.41 -9.47
N ARG A 159 10.38 -18.29 -9.26
CA ARG A 159 10.24 -19.73 -9.55
C ARG A 159 10.09 -20.57 -8.30
N ASP A 160 10.67 -20.11 -7.20
CA ASP A 160 10.72 -20.84 -5.95
C ASP A 160 10.55 -19.89 -4.77
N TRP A 161 9.62 -20.20 -3.88
CA TRP A 161 9.37 -19.47 -2.63
C TRP A 161 9.86 -20.26 -1.41
N GLN A 162 10.42 -21.47 -1.60
CA GLN A 162 10.79 -22.33 -0.47
C GLN A 162 11.76 -21.65 0.48
N PRO A 163 12.82 -20.94 0.01
CA PRO A 163 13.72 -20.22 0.92
C PRO A 163 13.01 -19.17 1.79
N ALA A 164 11.99 -18.50 1.23
CA ALA A 164 11.18 -17.51 1.98
C ALA A 164 10.26 -18.19 3.01
N LEU A 165 9.64 -19.31 2.66
CA LEU A 165 8.81 -20.10 3.58
C LEU A 165 9.65 -20.70 4.71
N ASP A 166 10.82 -21.23 4.42
CA ASP A 166 11.75 -21.78 5.42
C ASP A 166 12.24 -20.69 6.37
N TYR A 167 12.56 -19.50 5.85
CA TYR A 167 12.93 -18.36 6.67
C TYR A 167 11.78 -17.97 7.61
N ILE A 168 10.55 -17.80 7.09
CA ILE A 168 9.39 -17.46 7.90
C ILE A 168 9.17 -18.54 8.98
N ALA A 169 9.26 -19.82 8.63
CA ALA A 169 9.09 -20.92 9.58
C ALA A 169 10.13 -20.92 10.70
N ALA A 170 11.36 -20.45 10.44
CA ALA A 170 12.43 -20.33 11.42
C ALA A 170 12.33 -19.08 12.32
N HIS A 171 11.42 -18.12 12.00
CA HIS A 171 11.27 -16.85 12.70
C HIS A 171 9.85 -16.70 13.29
N PRO A 172 9.61 -17.25 14.50
CA PRO A 172 8.28 -17.30 15.12
C PRO A 172 7.69 -15.94 15.49
N GLU A 173 8.49 -14.88 15.48
CA GLU A 173 8.04 -13.49 15.63
C GLU A 173 7.25 -12.99 14.42
N ILE A 174 7.41 -13.60 13.24
CA ILE A 174 6.68 -13.22 12.01
C ILE A 174 5.27 -13.80 12.05
N ARG A 175 4.30 -13.01 12.50
CA ARG A 175 2.89 -13.40 12.61
C ARG A 175 2.04 -12.98 11.44
N ASP A 176 2.52 -12.04 10.61
CA ASP A 176 1.79 -11.41 9.52
C ASP A 176 2.64 -11.45 8.24
N VAL A 177 2.10 -12.02 7.17
CA VAL A 177 2.79 -12.11 5.88
C VAL A 177 1.97 -11.41 4.80
N LEU A 178 2.55 -10.37 4.20
CA LEU A 178 1.99 -9.68 3.04
C LEU A 178 2.53 -10.29 1.74
N ILE A 179 1.68 -10.94 0.97
CA ILE A 179 1.98 -11.42 -0.37
C ILE A 179 1.81 -10.26 -1.35
N SER A 180 2.86 -9.94 -2.11
CA SER A 180 2.91 -8.85 -3.08
C SER A 180 3.90 -9.21 -4.23
N GLY A 181 4.66 -8.24 -4.74
CA GLY A 181 5.65 -8.41 -5.80
C GLY A 181 5.33 -7.48 -6.98
N GLY A 182 5.06 -8.08 -8.15
CA GLY A 182 4.18 -7.51 -9.16
C GLY A 182 2.76 -7.54 -8.58
N ASP A 183 1.86 -8.34 -9.14
CA ASP A 183 0.54 -8.52 -8.54
C ASP A 183 0.23 -10.01 -8.37
N PRO A 184 0.08 -10.50 -7.13
CA PRO A 184 -0.12 -11.92 -6.83
C PRO A 184 -1.33 -12.53 -7.52
N LEU A 185 -2.39 -11.73 -7.78
CA LEU A 185 -3.59 -12.23 -8.44
C LEU A 185 -3.41 -12.47 -9.94
N THR A 186 -2.25 -12.15 -10.53
CA THR A 186 -1.89 -12.57 -11.89
C THR A 186 -1.46 -14.03 -11.97
N LEU A 187 -1.15 -14.66 -10.85
CA LEU A 187 -0.84 -16.09 -10.77
C LEU A 187 -2.08 -16.94 -11.04
N ALA A 188 -1.88 -18.14 -11.59
CA ALA A 188 -2.95 -19.13 -11.69
C ALA A 188 -3.44 -19.57 -10.30
N ASP A 189 -4.70 -19.94 -10.15
CA ASP A 189 -5.30 -20.32 -8.86
C ASP A 189 -4.50 -21.40 -8.15
N SER A 190 -4.12 -22.46 -8.87
CA SER A 190 -3.31 -23.57 -8.31
C SER A 190 -1.92 -23.15 -7.84
N VAL A 191 -1.33 -22.13 -8.46
CA VAL A 191 -0.02 -21.58 -8.07
C VAL A 191 -0.15 -20.72 -6.83
N LEU A 192 -1.14 -19.82 -6.80
CA LEU A 192 -1.46 -18.97 -5.64
C LEU A 192 -1.83 -19.83 -4.44
N GLU A 193 -2.63 -20.89 -4.66
CA GLU A 193 -3.07 -21.81 -3.61
C GLU A 193 -1.91 -22.54 -2.96
N ARG A 194 -0.91 -23.00 -3.73
CA ARG A 194 0.28 -23.63 -3.15
C ARG A 194 1.02 -22.66 -2.19
N LEU A 195 1.15 -21.40 -2.57
CA LEU A 195 1.77 -20.39 -1.72
C LEU A 195 0.97 -20.15 -0.43
N LEU A 196 -0.36 -20.01 -0.55
CA LEU A 196 -1.25 -19.81 0.59
C LEU A 196 -1.22 -21.04 1.53
N SER A 197 -1.23 -22.25 0.97
CA SER A 197 -1.13 -23.49 1.72
C SER A 197 0.20 -23.60 2.47
N GLY A 198 1.32 -23.25 1.81
CA GLY A 198 2.64 -23.22 2.44
C GLY A 198 2.70 -22.26 3.64
N LEU A 199 2.15 -21.06 3.50
CA LEU A 199 2.09 -20.09 4.60
C LEU A 199 1.17 -20.56 5.74
N ARG A 200 0.01 -21.17 5.44
CA ARG A 200 -0.91 -21.68 6.47
C ARG A 200 -0.38 -22.92 7.20
N ALA A 201 0.58 -23.63 6.63
CA ALA A 201 1.26 -24.73 7.28
C ALA A 201 2.23 -24.26 8.38
N ILE A 202 2.58 -22.96 8.42
CA ILE A 202 3.45 -22.37 9.44
C ILE A 202 2.58 -21.92 10.64
N PRO A 203 2.69 -22.54 11.83
CA PRO A 203 1.71 -22.37 12.91
C PRO A 203 1.61 -20.95 13.47
N HIS A 204 2.70 -20.18 13.47
CA HIS A 204 2.73 -18.82 14.02
C HIS A 204 2.31 -17.73 13.02
N VAL A 205 2.08 -18.07 11.74
CA VAL A 205 1.53 -17.14 10.76
C VAL A 205 0.03 -17.00 10.98
N GLU A 206 -0.37 -15.98 11.71
CA GLU A 206 -1.77 -15.71 12.06
C GLU A 206 -2.52 -15.03 10.94
N VAL A 207 -1.90 -14.05 10.27
CA VAL A 207 -2.50 -13.21 9.25
C VAL A 207 -1.79 -13.35 7.92
N ILE A 208 -2.53 -13.63 6.85
CA ILE A 208 -2.06 -13.52 5.47
C ILE A 208 -2.75 -12.32 4.84
N ARG A 209 -1.97 -11.47 4.18
CA ARG A 209 -2.48 -10.34 3.41
C ARG A 209 -2.08 -10.46 1.95
N ILE A 210 -2.96 -10.08 1.04
CA ILE A 210 -2.66 -9.96 -0.39
C ILE A 210 -2.70 -8.48 -0.77
N GLY A 211 -1.59 -7.95 -1.27
CA GLY A 211 -1.50 -6.62 -1.86
C GLY A 211 -1.71 -6.69 -3.36
N THR A 212 -2.76 -6.05 -3.88
CA THR A 212 -3.16 -6.19 -5.28
C THR A 212 -3.76 -4.90 -5.85
N ARG A 213 -3.67 -4.74 -7.16
CA ARG A 213 -4.44 -3.75 -7.94
C ARG A 213 -5.33 -4.41 -8.99
N VAL A 214 -5.34 -5.74 -9.03
CA VAL A 214 -6.14 -6.53 -9.99
C VAL A 214 -7.64 -6.20 -9.94
N PRO A 215 -8.30 -5.96 -8.80
CA PRO A 215 -9.71 -5.58 -8.82
C PRO A 215 -10.00 -4.36 -9.70
N PHE A 216 -9.06 -3.40 -9.83
CA PHE A 216 -9.17 -2.29 -10.77
C PHE A 216 -8.67 -2.65 -12.18
N PHE A 217 -7.50 -3.26 -12.28
CA PHE A 217 -6.86 -3.52 -13.59
C PHE A 217 -7.52 -4.65 -14.39
N LEU A 218 -8.14 -5.58 -13.69
CA LEU A 218 -8.63 -6.83 -14.26
C LEU A 218 -9.75 -7.43 -13.38
N PRO A 219 -10.90 -6.74 -13.21
CA PRO A 219 -11.98 -7.20 -12.34
C PRO A 219 -12.49 -8.59 -12.71
N GLN A 220 -12.40 -9.00 -13.99
CA GLN A 220 -12.76 -10.33 -14.48
C GLN A 220 -11.95 -11.47 -13.82
N ARG A 221 -10.77 -11.14 -13.24
CA ARG A 221 -9.93 -12.11 -12.51
C ARG A 221 -10.54 -12.53 -11.17
N ILE A 222 -11.42 -11.72 -10.60
CA ILE A 222 -12.11 -12.03 -9.34
C ILE A 222 -13.27 -12.99 -9.64
N THR A 223 -12.90 -14.21 -10.03
CA THR A 223 -13.84 -15.28 -10.36
C THR A 223 -14.43 -15.94 -9.11
N ARG A 224 -15.54 -16.65 -9.25
CA ARG A 224 -16.13 -17.45 -8.15
C ARG A 224 -15.15 -18.49 -7.63
N ASP A 225 -14.42 -19.16 -8.52
CA ASP A 225 -13.42 -20.20 -8.15
C ASP A 225 -12.28 -19.61 -7.36
N LEU A 226 -11.71 -18.46 -7.80
CA LEU A 226 -10.69 -17.75 -7.04
C LEU A 226 -11.19 -17.43 -5.62
N VAL A 227 -12.38 -16.83 -5.53
CA VAL A 227 -12.94 -16.41 -4.24
C VAL A 227 -13.23 -17.61 -3.33
N ALA A 228 -13.76 -18.69 -3.87
CA ALA A 228 -13.99 -19.95 -3.15
C ALA A 228 -12.68 -20.55 -2.63
N MET A 229 -11.61 -20.47 -3.41
CA MET A 229 -10.28 -20.90 -3.01
C MET A 229 -9.75 -20.00 -1.88
N LEU A 230 -9.81 -18.67 -2.00
CA LEU A 230 -9.31 -17.72 -1.00
C LEU A 230 -10.00 -17.88 0.36
N ARG A 231 -11.31 -18.15 0.39
CA ARG A 231 -12.08 -18.40 1.62
C ARG A 231 -11.50 -19.50 2.51
N ARG A 232 -10.83 -20.48 1.95
CA ARG A 232 -10.24 -21.61 2.70
C ARG A 232 -9.04 -21.20 3.54
N TYR A 233 -8.48 -19.99 3.30
CA TYR A 233 -7.23 -19.52 3.91
C TYR A 233 -7.44 -18.37 4.89
N HIS A 234 -8.64 -18.22 5.47
CA HIS A 234 -8.87 -17.24 6.54
C HIS A 234 -8.02 -17.54 7.79
N PRO A 235 -7.60 -16.51 8.54
CA PRO A 235 -7.78 -15.07 8.33
C PRO A 235 -6.94 -14.54 7.16
N LEU A 236 -7.60 -14.17 6.06
CA LEU A 236 -6.97 -13.60 4.88
C LEU A 236 -7.54 -12.19 4.65
N TRP A 237 -6.65 -11.22 4.49
CA TRP A 237 -7.00 -9.82 4.24
C TRP A 237 -6.55 -9.42 2.84
N MET A 238 -7.23 -8.46 2.23
CA MET A 238 -6.83 -7.95 0.93
C MET A 238 -6.64 -6.44 0.99
N ASN A 239 -5.45 -5.98 0.63
CA ASN A 239 -5.11 -4.57 0.49
C ASN A 239 -5.12 -4.20 -0.99
N ILE A 240 -6.12 -3.43 -1.41
CA ILE A 240 -6.36 -3.09 -2.80
C ILE A 240 -5.88 -1.66 -3.06
N HIS A 241 -5.24 -1.43 -4.19
CA HIS A 241 -4.70 -0.13 -4.53
C HIS A 241 -5.68 0.64 -5.43
N PHE A 242 -6.15 1.80 -4.92
CA PHE A 242 -6.99 2.76 -5.62
C PHE A 242 -6.50 4.18 -5.38
N ASN A 243 -6.45 5.02 -6.43
CA ASN A 243 -6.02 6.41 -6.31
C ASN A 243 -7.11 7.43 -6.67
N HIS A 244 -8.14 7.03 -7.43
CA HIS A 244 -9.14 7.97 -7.91
C HIS A 244 -10.55 7.33 -7.95
N PRO A 245 -11.63 8.10 -7.68
CA PRO A 245 -13.01 7.58 -7.72
C PRO A 245 -13.43 6.98 -9.06
N LYS A 246 -12.84 7.42 -10.19
CA LYS A 246 -13.08 6.84 -11.53
C LYS A 246 -12.64 5.38 -11.66
N GLU A 247 -11.73 4.92 -10.82
CA GLU A 247 -11.24 3.54 -10.82
C GLU A 247 -12.30 2.53 -10.32
N LEU A 248 -13.26 3.00 -9.53
CA LEU A 248 -14.36 2.21 -9.00
C LEU A 248 -15.54 2.19 -10.01
N ALA A 249 -15.32 1.60 -11.18
CA ALA A 249 -16.33 1.37 -12.19
C ALA A 249 -17.24 0.17 -11.82
N PRO A 250 -18.39 -0.04 -12.48
CA PRO A 250 -19.35 -1.09 -12.10
C PRO A 250 -18.76 -2.50 -12.00
N ALA A 251 -17.89 -2.92 -12.93
CA ALA A 251 -17.24 -4.23 -12.86
C ALA A 251 -16.33 -4.36 -11.63
N VAL A 252 -15.64 -3.26 -11.27
CA VAL A 252 -14.80 -3.21 -10.05
C VAL A 252 -15.67 -3.31 -8.80
N GLU A 253 -16.79 -2.58 -8.74
CA GLU A 253 -17.72 -2.64 -7.61
C GLU A 253 -18.28 -4.07 -7.41
N ARG A 254 -18.62 -4.78 -8.50
CA ARG A 254 -19.03 -6.21 -8.44
C ARG A 254 -17.90 -7.11 -7.94
N ALA A 255 -16.68 -6.91 -8.42
CA ALA A 255 -15.51 -7.68 -7.97
C ALA A 255 -15.25 -7.49 -6.46
N LEU A 256 -15.35 -6.25 -5.97
CA LEU A 256 -15.22 -5.92 -4.55
C LEU A 256 -16.33 -6.54 -3.71
N ALA A 257 -17.57 -6.48 -4.19
CA ALA A 257 -18.72 -7.11 -3.53
C ALA A 257 -18.49 -8.62 -3.37
N ARG A 258 -18.06 -9.31 -4.42
CA ARG A 258 -17.76 -10.76 -4.39
C ARG A 258 -16.70 -11.13 -3.35
N LEU A 259 -15.64 -10.31 -3.23
CA LEU A 259 -14.60 -10.51 -2.20
C LEU A 259 -15.14 -10.26 -0.79
N ALA A 260 -15.91 -9.19 -0.61
CA ALA A 260 -16.48 -8.83 0.69
C ALA A 260 -17.56 -9.83 1.15
N ASP A 261 -18.39 -10.37 0.23
CA ASP A 261 -19.40 -11.39 0.50
C ASP A 261 -18.75 -12.72 0.91
N ALA A 262 -17.52 -12.97 0.45
CA ALA A 262 -16.72 -14.11 0.88
C ALA A 262 -16.11 -13.96 2.29
N GLY A 263 -16.40 -12.86 2.98
CA GLY A 263 -15.86 -12.57 4.32
C GLY A 263 -14.39 -12.13 4.32
N ILE A 264 -13.85 -11.71 3.16
CA ILE A 264 -12.48 -11.19 3.06
C ILE A 264 -12.49 -9.71 3.46
N PRO A 265 -11.84 -9.30 4.55
CA PRO A 265 -11.72 -7.89 4.91
C PRO A 265 -10.92 -7.13 3.85
N LEU A 266 -11.47 -5.98 3.40
CA LEU A 266 -10.88 -5.18 2.32
C LEU A 266 -10.35 -3.86 2.87
N GLY A 267 -9.06 -3.58 2.60
CA GLY A 267 -8.42 -2.29 2.86
C GLY A 267 -7.95 -1.63 1.56
N ALA A 268 -8.08 -0.31 1.45
CA ALA A 268 -7.55 0.44 0.32
C ALA A 268 -6.22 1.11 0.67
N GLN A 269 -5.28 1.00 -0.23
CA GLN A 269 -4.03 1.74 -0.23
C GLN A 269 -4.06 2.73 -1.41
N SER A 270 -3.75 4.00 -1.13
CA SER A 270 -3.71 5.05 -2.13
C SER A 270 -2.38 5.78 -2.07
N VAL A 271 -1.90 6.26 -3.19
CA VAL A 271 -0.71 7.14 -3.27
C VAL A 271 -1.19 8.54 -3.63
N LEU A 272 -0.69 9.55 -2.94
CA LEU A 272 -0.95 10.96 -3.24
C LEU A 272 -0.10 11.37 -4.45
N LEU A 273 -0.77 11.66 -5.56
CA LEU A 273 -0.15 11.92 -6.87
C LEU A 273 -0.55 13.29 -7.40
N ALA A 274 0.42 14.13 -7.70
CA ALA A 274 0.22 15.44 -8.29
C ALA A 274 -0.56 15.35 -9.63
N GLY A 275 -1.61 16.16 -9.76
CA GLY A 275 -2.48 16.20 -10.93
C GLY A 275 -3.34 14.95 -11.15
N VAL A 276 -3.43 14.04 -10.15
CA VAL A 276 -4.32 12.87 -10.17
C VAL A 276 -5.33 12.96 -9.03
N ASN A 277 -4.86 13.10 -7.80
CA ASN A 277 -5.72 13.08 -6.60
C ASN A 277 -5.27 14.04 -5.50
N ASP A 278 -4.44 15.02 -5.81
CA ASP A 278 -3.92 16.04 -4.89
C ASP A 278 -4.94 17.14 -4.52
N CYS A 279 -6.19 16.71 -4.38
CA CYS A 279 -7.34 17.54 -4.03
C CYS A 279 -8.13 16.88 -2.89
N PRO A 280 -8.47 17.62 -1.80
CA PRO A 280 -9.25 17.10 -0.69
C PRO A 280 -10.59 16.50 -1.13
N ASN A 281 -11.27 17.11 -2.11
CA ASN A 281 -12.56 16.64 -2.60
C ASN A 281 -12.45 15.30 -3.37
N ILE A 282 -11.37 15.08 -4.10
CA ILE A 282 -11.12 13.81 -4.78
C ILE A 282 -10.88 12.69 -3.75
N ILE A 283 -10.02 12.93 -2.75
CA ILE A 283 -9.75 11.94 -1.70
C ILE A 283 -11.00 11.68 -0.86
N LYS A 284 -11.80 12.72 -0.55
CA LYS A 284 -13.10 12.57 0.13
C LYS A 284 -14.05 11.68 -0.67
N ALA A 285 -14.22 11.97 -1.96
CA ALA A 285 -15.08 11.19 -2.85
C ALA A 285 -14.59 9.74 -3.00
N LEU A 286 -13.26 9.53 -3.10
CA LEU A 286 -12.67 8.20 -3.13
C LEU A 286 -12.97 7.43 -1.84
N GLY A 287 -12.70 8.03 -0.67
CA GLY A 287 -12.94 7.42 0.63
C GLY A 287 -14.40 7.02 0.84
N GLN A 288 -15.35 7.91 0.49
CA GLN A 288 -16.77 7.63 0.58
C GLN A 288 -17.20 6.50 -0.37
N LYS A 289 -16.69 6.49 -1.61
CA LYS A 289 -17.00 5.44 -2.59
C LYS A 289 -16.41 4.10 -2.18
N LEU A 290 -15.21 4.07 -1.60
CA LEU A 290 -14.59 2.86 -1.05
C LEU A 290 -15.43 2.26 0.07
N VAL A 291 -15.84 3.08 1.06
CA VAL A 291 -16.65 2.61 2.20
C VAL A 291 -17.99 2.06 1.72
N ARG A 292 -18.66 2.71 0.75
CA ARG A 292 -19.88 2.21 0.12
C ARG A 292 -19.69 0.81 -0.47
N ASN A 293 -18.49 0.51 -0.98
CA ASN A 293 -18.11 -0.80 -1.52
C ASN A 293 -17.46 -1.71 -0.47
N ARG A 294 -17.65 -1.42 0.83
CA ARG A 294 -17.11 -2.23 1.95
C ARG A 294 -15.58 -2.34 1.96
N VAL A 295 -14.88 -1.35 1.39
CA VAL A 295 -13.42 -1.23 1.41
C VAL A 295 -13.03 -0.12 2.37
N ARG A 296 -12.26 -0.45 3.40
CA ARG A 296 -11.77 0.53 4.38
C ARG A 296 -10.58 1.29 3.80
N PRO A 297 -10.62 2.64 3.62
CA PRO A 297 -9.41 3.41 3.36
C PRO A 297 -8.39 3.16 4.47
N TYR A 298 -7.24 2.57 4.11
CA TYR A 298 -6.21 2.17 5.07
C TYR A 298 -5.09 3.19 5.12
N TYR A 299 -4.33 3.31 4.02
CA TYR A 299 -3.26 4.29 3.92
C TYR A 299 -3.45 5.24 2.73
N LEU A 300 -3.07 6.50 2.93
CA LEU A 300 -2.69 7.44 1.89
C LEU A 300 -1.17 7.63 1.98
N TYR A 301 -0.44 7.11 1.01
CA TYR A 301 1.02 7.25 0.96
C TYR A 301 1.42 8.56 0.32
N GLN A 302 2.39 9.25 0.88
CA GLN A 302 3.17 10.21 0.12
C GLN A 302 3.83 9.47 -1.05
N CYS A 303 3.87 10.08 -2.25
CA CYS A 303 4.56 9.47 -3.39
C CYS A 303 6.04 9.28 -3.06
N ASP A 304 6.54 8.04 -3.19
CA ASP A 304 7.89 7.66 -2.87
C ASP A 304 8.94 8.30 -3.80
N LEU A 305 10.19 8.33 -3.32
CA LEU A 305 11.34 8.86 -4.05
C LEU A 305 11.87 7.83 -5.06
N VAL A 306 10.98 7.32 -5.92
CA VAL A 306 11.35 6.33 -6.95
C VAL A 306 11.66 7.02 -8.27
N VAL A 307 12.69 6.53 -8.94
CA VAL A 307 13.10 7.01 -10.27
C VAL A 307 11.89 6.97 -11.23
N GLY A 308 11.70 8.01 -12.03
CA GLY A 308 10.60 8.16 -13.00
C GLY A 308 9.29 8.68 -12.42
N ALA A 309 9.15 8.82 -11.09
CA ALA A 309 7.92 9.30 -10.45
C ALA A 309 8.01 10.74 -9.91
N ALA A 310 9.10 11.46 -10.16
CA ALA A 310 9.30 12.79 -9.60
C ALA A 310 8.16 13.79 -9.92
N HIS A 311 7.60 13.71 -11.11
CA HIS A 311 6.48 14.57 -11.57
C HIS A 311 5.14 14.27 -10.86
N PHE A 312 5.03 13.15 -10.14
CA PHE A 312 3.87 12.82 -9.30
C PHE A 312 4.00 13.28 -7.85
N ARG A 313 5.17 13.74 -7.45
CA ARG A 313 5.42 14.12 -6.05
C ARG A 313 4.66 15.40 -5.70
N THR A 314 4.06 15.41 -4.52
CA THR A 314 3.45 16.60 -3.90
C THR A 314 4.29 17.04 -2.71
N PRO A 315 4.21 18.31 -2.28
CA PRO A 315 4.73 18.68 -0.96
C PRO A 315 4.02 17.88 0.14
N VAL A 316 4.75 17.53 1.20
CA VAL A 316 4.18 16.83 2.37
C VAL A 316 3.03 17.62 3.01
N ALA A 317 3.15 18.96 3.00
CA ALA A 317 2.11 19.86 3.49
C ALA A 317 0.78 19.66 2.78
N LYS A 318 0.76 19.26 1.49
CA LYS A 318 -0.46 18.96 0.73
C LYS A 318 -1.20 17.74 1.32
N GLY A 319 -0.49 16.71 1.72
CA GLY A 319 -1.10 15.55 2.39
C GLY A 319 -1.71 15.93 3.75
N ILE A 320 -1.02 16.77 4.52
CA ILE A 320 -1.53 17.28 5.81
C ILE A 320 -2.79 18.13 5.61
N GLU A 321 -2.78 19.05 4.62
CA GLU A 321 -3.94 19.86 4.22
C GLU A 321 -5.16 18.98 3.88
N ILE A 322 -4.93 17.93 3.07
CA ILE A 322 -5.99 16.98 2.72
C ILE A 322 -6.54 16.30 3.96
N MET A 323 -5.68 15.82 4.86
CA MET A 323 -6.12 15.16 6.09
C MET A 323 -6.91 16.09 7.00
N GLU A 324 -6.53 17.36 7.08
CA GLU A 324 -7.26 18.38 7.84
C GLU A 324 -8.64 18.64 7.23
N ALA A 325 -8.72 18.77 5.90
CA ALA A 325 -9.98 18.98 5.19
C ALA A 325 -10.94 17.77 5.25
N LEU A 326 -10.45 16.58 5.56
CA LEU A 326 -11.29 15.39 5.71
C LEU A 326 -11.83 15.22 7.13
N ARG A 327 -11.03 15.55 8.14
CA ARG A 327 -11.38 15.36 9.55
C ARG A 327 -12.52 16.26 9.96
N GLY A 328 -13.60 15.68 10.51
CA GLY A 328 -14.84 16.38 10.86
C GLY A 328 -15.78 16.65 9.67
N HIS A 329 -15.31 16.49 8.42
CA HIS A 329 -16.09 16.79 7.20
C HIS A 329 -16.55 15.54 6.44
N THR A 330 -16.18 14.36 6.90
CA THR A 330 -16.68 13.06 6.42
C THR A 330 -16.57 12.01 7.54
N SER A 331 -17.21 10.85 7.35
CA SER A 331 -17.11 9.74 8.31
C SER A 331 -15.65 9.32 8.55
N GLY A 332 -15.29 9.06 9.80
CA GLY A 332 -13.98 8.53 10.16
C GLY A 332 -13.63 7.21 9.44
N PHE A 333 -14.64 6.43 9.02
CA PHE A 333 -14.45 5.24 8.18
C PHE A 333 -13.90 5.57 6.79
N ALA A 334 -14.17 6.76 6.27
CA ALA A 334 -13.74 7.20 4.94
C ALA A 334 -12.39 7.94 4.94
N ILE A 335 -11.73 8.07 6.10
CA ILE A 335 -10.47 8.80 6.23
C ILE A 335 -9.31 7.81 6.36
N PRO A 336 -8.35 7.81 5.42
CA PRO A 336 -7.12 6.99 5.52
C PRO A 336 -6.16 7.55 6.58
N LEU A 337 -5.14 6.77 6.92
CA LEU A 337 -3.96 7.27 7.62
C LEU A 337 -2.93 7.76 6.57
N TYR A 338 -2.58 9.05 6.64
CA TYR A 338 -1.53 9.60 5.78
C TYR A 338 -0.16 9.22 6.31
N VAL A 339 0.70 8.66 5.45
CA VAL A 339 2.02 8.15 5.84
C VAL A 339 3.09 8.48 4.80
N ILE A 340 4.32 8.62 5.27
CA ILE A 340 5.54 8.62 4.46
C ILE A 340 6.28 7.31 4.73
N ASP A 341 6.77 6.65 3.70
CA ASP A 341 7.82 5.65 3.85
C ASP A 341 9.15 6.40 4.01
N ALA A 342 9.74 6.32 5.19
CA ALA A 342 10.99 7.03 5.48
C ALA A 342 12.14 6.47 4.65
N PRO A 343 12.95 7.33 3.98
CA PRO A 343 14.10 6.89 3.20
C PRO A 343 15.07 6.01 3.98
N GLY A 344 15.86 5.19 3.28
CA GLY A 344 16.81 4.27 3.91
C GLY A 344 16.13 3.13 4.67
N GLY A 345 14.92 2.76 4.30
CA GLY A 345 14.20 1.64 4.92
C GLY A 345 13.63 1.92 6.31
N GLY A 346 13.49 3.21 6.70
CA GLY A 346 12.99 3.61 8.02
C GLY A 346 11.52 3.26 8.30
N GLY A 347 10.79 2.72 7.31
CA GLY A 347 9.41 2.28 7.45
C GLY A 347 8.40 3.43 7.41
N LYS A 348 7.15 3.11 7.76
CA LYS A 348 6.02 4.03 7.64
C LYS A 348 5.90 4.96 8.82
N VAL A 349 6.00 6.27 8.55
CA VAL A 349 5.84 7.33 9.53
C VAL A 349 4.49 8.01 9.30
N PRO A 350 3.53 7.93 10.25
CA PRO A 350 2.24 8.61 10.13
C PRO A 350 2.39 10.11 10.36
N LEU A 351 1.73 10.90 9.51
CA LEU A 351 1.67 12.35 9.59
C LEU A 351 0.22 12.80 9.76
N LEU A 352 0.01 13.70 10.70
CA LEU A 352 -1.31 14.23 11.03
C LEU A 352 -1.26 15.75 11.19
N PRO A 353 -2.37 16.46 10.98
CA PRO A 353 -2.51 17.84 11.42
C PRO A 353 -2.26 17.97 12.91
N ASN A 354 -1.71 19.10 13.34
CA ASN A 354 -1.47 19.34 14.76
C ASN A 354 -2.78 19.78 15.46
N TYR A 355 -3.38 18.86 16.20
CA TYR A 355 -4.57 19.11 17.01
C TYR A 355 -4.23 19.37 18.48
N LEU A 356 -3.03 19.03 18.93
CA LEU A 356 -2.52 19.32 20.25
C LEU A 356 -1.84 20.69 20.24
N VAL A 357 -2.42 21.68 20.93
CA VAL A 357 -1.92 23.05 20.95
C VAL A 357 -0.93 23.27 22.09
N SER A 358 -1.27 22.81 23.30
CA SER A 358 -0.37 22.87 24.46
C SER A 358 -0.70 21.78 25.48
N THR A 359 0.28 21.47 26.33
CA THR A 359 0.15 20.48 27.41
C THR A 359 0.75 21.05 28.69
N SER A 360 0.04 20.86 29.81
CA SER A 360 0.51 21.08 31.17
C SER A 360 0.19 19.85 32.03
N ASP A 361 0.62 19.83 33.27
CA ASP A 361 0.38 18.71 34.19
C ASP A 361 -1.12 18.55 34.53
N THR A 362 -1.91 19.61 34.37
CA THR A 362 -3.32 19.62 34.76
C THR A 362 -4.28 19.68 33.59
N HIS A 363 -3.87 20.20 32.45
CA HIS A 363 -4.71 20.39 31.27
C HIS A 363 -3.97 20.21 29.96
N VAL A 364 -4.70 19.77 28.95
CA VAL A 364 -4.28 19.74 27.54
C VAL A 364 -5.21 20.67 26.77
N VAL A 365 -4.63 21.55 25.94
CA VAL A 365 -5.42 22.37 25.02
C VAL A 365 -5.40 21.71 23.65
N VAL A 366 -6.60 21.45 23.14
CA VAL A 366 -6.80 20.81 21.82
C VAL A 366 -7.60 21.73 20.91
N ARG A 367 -7.35 21.61 19.61
CA ARG A 367 -8.09 22.28 18.53
C ARG A 367 -8.96 21.26 17.81
N ASN A 368 -10.24 21.55 17.62
CA ASN A 368 -11.12 20.73 16.80
C ASN A 368 -10.99 21.09 15.29
N PHE A 369 -11.77 20.43 14.44
CA PHE A 369 -11.78 20.63 12.99
C PHE A 369 -12.33 22.00 12.54
N GLU A 370 -13.11 22.69 13.38
CA GLU A 370 -13.63 24.04 13.15
C GLU A 370 -12.69 25.13 13.70
N GLY A 371 -11.57 24.74 14.33
CA GLY A 371 -10.64 25.67 14.97
C GLY A 371 -11.00 26.04 16.40
N MET A 372 -12.06 25.47 16.99
CA MET A 372 -12.43 25.71 18.38
C MET A 372 -11.35 25.12 19.31
N LEU A 373 -10.90 25.92 20.26
CA LEU A 373 -9.96 25.50 21.30
C LEU A 373 -10.73 25.02 22.53
N SER A 374 -10.32 23.89 23.09
CA SER A 374 -10.88 23.31 24.30
C SER A 374 -9.79 22.89 25.25
N ALA A 375 -9.96 23.21 26.54
CA ALA A 375 -9.09 22.68 27.60
C ALA A 375 -9.67 21.36 28.11
N TYR A 376 -8.86 20.30 28.07
CA TYR A 376 -9.20 18.99 28.58
C TYR A 376 -8.41 18.73 29.86
N ALA A 377 -9.10 18.49 30.98
CA ALA A 377 -8.47 18.25 32.26
C ALA A 377 -7.75 16.89 32.29
N GLN A 378 -6.54 16.88 32.81
CA GLN A 378 -5.75 15.66 33.03
C GLN A 378 -6.00 15.11 34.45
N PRO A 379 -6.00 13.76 34.62
CA PRO A 379 -6.11 13.15 35.94
C PRO A 379 -4.87 13.47 36.79
N ARG A 380 -5.07 13.87 38.04
CA ARG A 380 -3.98 14.18 38.98
C ARG A 380 -3.33 12.93 39.56
N ASP A 381 -4.12 11.86 39.73
CA ASP A 381 -3.74 10.65 40.45
C ASP A 381 -3.68 9.42 39.53
N TYR A 382 -3.22 9.61 38.25
CA TYR A 382 -3.08 8.51 37.32
C TYR A 382 -2.01 7.52 37.85
N ARG A 383 -2.43 6.27 37.96
CA ARG A 383 -1.53 5.16 38.23
C ARG A 383 -1.56 4.19 37.06
N PRO A 384 -0.42 3.91 36.40
CA PRO A 384 -0.36 2.91 35.35
C PRO A 384 -0.69 1.52 35.93
N HIS A 385 -1.09 0.59 35.08
CA HIS A 385 -1.25 -0.80 35.47
C HIS A 385 0.09 -1.39 35.92
N ASP A 386 0.03 -2.36 36.87
CA ASP A 386 1.22 -3.06 37.33
C ASP A 386 1.75 -3.99 36.23
N SER A 387 2.81 -3.56 35.55
CA SER A 387 3.42 -4.34 34.47
C SER A 387 4.01 -5.65 34.92
N SER A 388 4.39 -5.76 36.21
CA SER A 388 4.93 -7.01 36.80
C SER A 388 3.90 -8.14 36.89
N ARG A 389 2.61 -7.77 36.90
CA ARG A 389 1.47 -8.70 36.96
C ARG A 389 0.74 -8.84 35.62
N CYS A 390 1.13 -8.06 34.61
CA CYS A 390 0.47 -8.10 33.33
C CYS A 390 1.05 -9.23 32.45
N PRO A 391 0.23 -10.20 32.01
CA PRO A 391 0.72 -11.29 31.17
C PRO A 391 1.16 -10.84 29.78
N TYR A 392 0.78 -9.62 29.38
CA TYR A 392 1.13 -9.04 28.08
C TYR A 392 2.35 -8.11 28.15
N CYS A 393 2.74 -7.66 29.34
CA CYS A 393 3.96 -6.88 29.54
C CYS A 393 5.14 -7.86 29.67
N GLY A 394 5.72 -8.25 28.52
CA GLY A 394 6.94 -9.06 28.50
C GLY A 394 8.14 -8.33 29.15
N GLN A 395 9.22 -9.07 29.38
CA GLN A 395 10.48 -8.51 29.91
C GLN A 395 11.29 -7.73 28.84
N GLU A 396 10.69 -7.36 27.73
CA GLU A 396 11.36 -6.59 26.70
C GLU A 396 11.75 -5.23 27.27
N LYS A 397 13.05 -4.96 27.26
CA LYS A 397 13.57 -3.62 27.61
C LYS A 397 13.09 -2.63 26.57
N ALA A 398 12.45 -1.57 27.01
CA ALA A 398 12.09 -0.47 26.14
C ALA A 398 13.32 0.05 25.37
N ARG A 399 13.17 0.37 24.09
CA ARG A 399 14.24 0.87 23.21
C ARG A 399 13.89 2.24 22.66
N GLY A 400 14.90 2.99 22.23
CA GLY A 400 14.72 4.30 21.61
C GLY A 400 13.95 5.28 22.50
N VAL A 401 12.99 6.01 21.93
CA VAL A 401 12.18 7.02 22.64
C VAL A 401 11.39 6.41 23.80
N ALA A 402 10.89 5.18 23.69
CA ALA A 402 10.17 4.51 24.77
C ALA A 402 11.09 4.29 26.01
N ALA A 403 12.36 4.01 25.79
CA ALA A 403 13.33 3.88 26.89
C ALA A 403 13.66 5.24 27.54
N MET A 404 13.62 6.35 26.78
CA MET A 404 13.74 7.70 27.33
C MET A 404 12.51 8.06 28.18
N LEU A 405 11.30 7.79 27.66
CA LEU A 405 10.05 8.08 28.38
C LEU A 405 9.91 7.26 29.68
N SER A 406 10.43 6.04 29.70
CA SER A 406 10.47 5.19 30.90
C SER A 406 11.64 5.53 31.85
N GLY A 407 12.48 6.50 31.51
CA GLY A 407 13.66 6.89 32.31
C GLY A 407 14.84 5.89 32.23
N GLN A 408 14.77 4.87 31.39
CA GLN A 408 15.85 3.89 31.19
C GLN A 408 17.02 4.46 30.38
N LEU A 409 16.74 5.41 29.49
CA LEU A 409 17.74 6.16 28.74
C LEU A 409 17.56 7.65 28.95
N ARG A 410 18.65 8.39 29.02
CA ARG A 410 18.65 9.86 29.08
C ARG A 410 18.93 10.50 27.73
N THR A 411 19.64 9.79 26.86
CA THR A 411 20.07 10.25 25.54
C THR A 411 19.98 9.13 24.53
N ILE A 412 19.64 9.47 23.28
CA ILE A 412 19.79 8.61 22.10
C ILE A 412 20.87 9.27 21.25
N GLU A 413 21.97 8.58 21.07
CA GLU A 413 23.12 9.08 20.32
C GLU A 413 23.12 8.49 18.92
N PRO A 414 23.48 9.26 17.87
CA PRO A 414 23.73 8.69 16.55
C PRO A 414 24.82 7.63 16.59
N GLU A 415 24.75 6.66 15.71
CA GLU A 415 25.78 5.63 15.59
C GLU A 415 27.13 6.25 15.31
N GLY A 416 28.17 5.80 16.03
CA GLY A 416 29.53 6.33 15.92
C GLY A 416 29.77 7.68 16.61
N TRP A 417 28.77 8.33 17.24
CA TRP A 417 28.91 9.64 17.86
C TRP A 417 29.98 9.64 18.94
N ARG A 418 30.02 8.64 19.81
CA ARG A 418 31.06 8.51 20.86
C ARG A 418 32.45 8.33 20.30
N GLN A 419 32.58 7.53 19.23
CA GLN A 419 33.89 7.32 18.57
C GLN A 419 34.41 8.59 17.92
N ALA A 420 33.53 9.39 17.28
CA ALA A 420 33.90 10.68 16.69
C ALA A 420 34.30 11.75 17.74
N HIS A 421 33.88 11.59 18.99
CA HIS A 421 34.12 12.57 20.08
C HIS A 421 35.06 12.04 21.16
N ALA A 422 35.52 10.79 21.09
CA ALA A 422 36.44 10.19 22.07
C ALA A 422 37.81 10.90 22.16
N HIS A 423 38.16 11.70 21.15
CA HIS A 423 39.42 12.45 21.13
C HIS A 423 39.29 13.95 21.50
N ARG A 424 38.11 14.38 21.97
CA ARG A 424 37.92 15.75 22.47
C ARG A 424 37.87 15.74 23.98
N GLY A 425 39.05 15.62 24.56
CA GLY A 425 39.26 15.91 25.96
C GLY A 425 39.46 14.68 26.83
N GLU A 426 40.71 14.33 27.11
CA GLU A 426 41.05 13.84 28.44
C GLU A 426 40.57 14.90 29.45
N PRO A 427 39.87 14.54 30.54
CA PRO A 427 39.61 15.49 31.61
C PRO A 427 40.99 15.94 32.12
N ALA A 428 41.27 17.23 32.06
CA ALA A 428 42.39 17.79 32.77
C ALA A 428 42.25 17.29 34.23
N GLU A 429 43.26 16.57 34.71
CA GLU A 429 43.40 16.29 36.13
C GLU A 429 43.34 17.63 36.85
N LEU A 430 42.21 17.86 37.53
CA LEU A 430 42.14 18.95 38.51
C LEU A 430 43.12 18.56 39.61
N THR A 431 44.38 19.03 39.50
CA THR A 431 45.29 19.06 40.62
C THR A 431 44.64 19.90 41.71
N GLU A 432 44.28 19.24 42.82
CA GLU A 432 44.02 19.89 44.10
C GLU A 432 45.27 20.64 44.54
N GLU A 433 45.43 21.85 44.07
CA GLU A 433 46.29 22.84 44.72
C GLU A 433 45.70 24.19 44.38
N VAL A 434 45.17 24.82 45.40
CA VAL A 434 45.08 26.23 45.77
C VAL A 434 43.77 26.49 46.54
N TYR A 435 43.83 26.25 47.84
CA TYR A 435 43.31 27.14 48.87
C TYR A 435 44.00 26.77 50.18
N GLY A 436 45.19 27.46 50.41
CA GLY A 436 45.73 27.67 51.71
C GLY A 436 45.27 29.05 52.22
#